data_2d88d91d822ae0a0da9cbadf11e2f8ec
#
_entry.id   2d88d91d822ae0a0da9cbadf11e2f8ec
#
_cell.length_a   1.000
_cell.length_b   1.000
_cell.length_c   1.000
_cell.angle_alpha   90.00
_cell.angle_beta   90.00
_cell.angle_gamma   90.00
#
_symmetry.space_group_name_H-M   'P 1'
#
loop_
_entity.id
_entity.type
_entity.pdbx_description
1 polymer ?
#
loop_
_entity_poly.entity_id
_entity_poly.type
_entity_poly.pdbx_seq_one_letter_code
_entity_poly.pdbx_strand_id
1 'polypeptide(L)'
;MPIDVAAARAATPGCHDLIHFNNAGSALPTSTVLQTQIDYLELEAHVGGYEAHAREQERIDAIRPSVARLLGADPSGDEIALAVNNTAAFDLFLYSWAVSPDHAPDPGDRILTTETEYGANVVAYLQIATRTGAVVEVVPSNEHGEIDLDALDATIRRTDAGPVKLIALNHIPTNGGLINPAAEVGAIARAHGITYLLDACQSAGQLPLDVDELGCDALTATGRKFLRGPRGTGFLYVRSTILPTIDPIVLDHSAADWVEPDRYEVLPTAGRFEQWERNYASLLGLGRAVDEALDLGLDAIADRVRGLADHLRRRLVDDVAGTTVHDIGRERCGIVTVSVDGVELGAAKAALQAAGINVSIVPPASALIDTRKRDLPPMLRASVHYYNTDDEIDRFVTELGRLT
;
A
#
# COMPACT_ATOMS: atom_id res chain seq x y z
N MET A 1 -16.82 -15.33 9.00
CA MET A 1 -18.22 -14.93 9.29
C MET A 1 -18.49 -13.61 8.58
N PRO A 2 -19.74 -13.29 8.18
CA PRO A 2 -20.02 -11.98 7.59
C PRO A 2 -19.74 -10.86 8.61
N ILE A 3 -19.26 -9.71 8.11
CA ILE A 3 -18.98 -8.55 8.94
C ILE A 3 -20.29 -7.95 9.45
N ASP A 4 -20.37 -7.65 10.76
CA ASP A 4 -21.44 -6.85 11.33
C ASP A 4 -21.22 -5.37 10.95
N VAL A 5 -21.91 -4.95 9.89
CA VAL A 5 -21.79 -3.59 9.33
C VAL A 5 -22.30 -2.54 10.30
N ALA A 6 -23.36 -2.85 11.07
CA ALA A 6 -23.91 -1.90 12.04
C ALA A 6 -22.90 -1.64 13.17
N ALA A 7 -22.28 -2.68 13.70
CA ALA A 7 -21.23 -2.55 14.71
C ALA A 7 -19.99 -1.83 14.14
N ALA A 8 -19.54 -2.16 12.92
CA ALA A 8 -18.41 -1.50 12.27
C ALA A 8 -18.63 0.00 12.06
N ARG A 9 -19.85 0.40 11.69
CA ARG A 9 -20.24 1.82 11.55
C ARG A 9 -20.34 2.54 12.89
N ALA A 10 -20.93 1.89 13.89
CA ALA A 10 -21.01 2.45 15.25
C ALA A 10 -19.62 2.71 15.84
N ALA A 11 -18.64 1.86 15.53
CA ALA A 11 -17.26 2.02 15.93
C ALA A 11 -16.48 3.06 15.08
N THR A 12 -17.10 3.64 14.04
CA THR A 12 -16.45 4.58 13.11
C THR A 12 -17.13 5.95 13.18
N PRO A 13 -16.61 6.93 13.96
CA PRO A 13 -17.29 8.20 14.20
C PRO A 13 -17.71 8.95 12.95
N GLY A 14 -16.85 9.00 11.92
CA GLY A 14 -17.15 9.72 10.69
C GLY A 14 -18.32 9.13 9.87
N CYS A 15 -18.75 7.88 10.12
CA CYS A 15 -19.94 7.32 9.46
C CYS A 15 -21.26 7.97 9.90
N HIS A 16 -21.28 8.75 10.99
CA HIS A 16 -22.43 9.51 11.44
C HIS A 16 -22.62 10.82 10.66
N ASP A 17 -21.53 11.37 10.14
CA ASP A 17 -21.50 12.73 9.61
C ASP A 17 -21.44 12.77 8.09
N LEU A 18 -20.85 11.74 7.43
CA LEU A 18 -20.58 11.76 6.00
C LEU A 18 -20.51 10.36 5.38
N ILE A 19 -20.60 10.31 4.07
CA ILE A 19 -20.30 9.15 3.23
C ILE A 19 -18.84 9.24 2.79
N HIS A 20 -18.04 8.22 3.11
CA HIS A 20 -16.62 8.24 2.80
C HIS A 20 -16.24 7.22 1.75
N PHE A 21 -16.03 7.68 0.53
CA PHE A 21 -15.54 6.87 -0.60
C PHE A 21 -14.13 7.28 -1.04
N ASN A 22 -13.29 7.76 -0.09
CA ASN A 22 -11.88 8.05 -0.34
C ASN A 22 -10.93 7.17 0.49
N ASN A 23 -11.30 5.90 0.68
CA ASN A 23 -10.53 4.95 1.50
C ASN A 23 -9.15 4.63 0.91
N ALA A 24 -9.02 4.57 -0.42
CA ALA A 24 -7.74 4.46 -1.12
C ALA A 24 -6.82 5.70 -0.93
N GLY A 25 -7.37 6.81 -0.49
CA GLY A 25 -6.63 7.98 -0.04
C GLY A 25 -6.29 7.90 1.45
N SER A 26 -7.30 7.87 2.30
CA SER A 26 -7.18 7.70 3.75
C SER A 26 -8.53 7.26 4.32
N ALA A 27 -8.63 6.05 4.85
CA ALA A 27 -9.86 5.55 5.44
C ALA A 27 -10.18 6.23 6.77
N LEU A 28 -11.44 6.14 7.20
CA LEU A 28 -11.87 6.63 8.51
C LEU A 28 -11.36 5.68 9.61
N PRO A 29 -10.65 6.18 10.63
CA PRO A 29 -10.22 5.34 11.75
C PRO A 29 -11.41 4.95 12.62
N THR A 30 -11.25 3.88 13.40
CA THR A 30 -12.18 3.53 14.46
C THR A 30 -11.97 4.42 15.68
N SER A 31 -13.00 4.46 16.56
CA SER A 31 -12.90 5.14 17.85
C SER A 31 -11.76 4.57 18.70
N THR A 32 -11.53 3.26 18.64
CA THR A 32 -10.47 2.58 19.42
C THR A 32 -9.08 2.93 18.91
N VAL A 33 -8.88 2.99 17.59
CA VAL A 33 -7.61 3.46 16.98
C VAL A 33 -7.33 4.92 17.35
N LEU A 34 -8.34 5.77 17.33
CA LEU A 34 -8.22 7.17 17.76
C LEU A 34 -7.90 7.27 19.25
N GLN A 35 -8.65 6.55 20.09
CA GLN A 35 -8.48 6.60 21.54
C GLN A 35 -7.10 6.08 21.99
N THR A 36 -6.60 5.01 21.35
CA THR A 36 -5.23 4.50 21.60
C THR A 36 -4.17 5.59 21.44
N GLN A 37 -4.30 6.45 20.42
CA GLN A 37 -3.36 7.55 20.22
C GLN A 37 -3.50 8.63 21.30
N ILE A 38 -4.75 9.00 21.64
CA ILE A 38 -5.04 10.00 22.66
C ILE A 38 -4.51 9.55 24.03
N ASP A 39 -4.78 8.31 24.42
CA ASP A 39 -4.34 7.74 25.70
C ASP A 39 -2.81 7.80 25.86
N TYR A 40 -2.06 7.49 24.78
CA TYR A 40 -0.60 7.57 24.80
C TYR A 40 -0.11 9.02 24.92
N LEU A 41 -0.69 9.97 24.17
CA LEU A 41 -0.33 11.37 24.24
C LEU A 41 -0.63 11.97 25.64
N GLU A 42 -1.76 11.59 26.25
CA GLU A 42 -2.09 11.97 27.61
C GLU A 42 -1.12 11.37 28.62
N LEU A 43 -0.77 10.08 28.47
CA LEU A 43 0.23 9.43 29.32
C LEU A 43 1.58 10.17 29.22
N GLU A 44 2.05 10.42 28.01
CA GLU A 44 3.31 11.13 27.76
C GLU A 44 3.32 12.53 28.39
N ALA A 45 2.22 13.28 28.27
CA ALA A 45 2.07 14.59 28.87
C ALA A 45 2.09 14.56 30.41
N HIS A 46 1.70 13.44 31.04
CA HIS A 46 1.64 13.31 32.49
C HIS A 46 2.93 12.75 33.12
N VAL A 47 3.66 11.90 32.40
CA VAL A 47 4.78 11.16 33.02
C VAL A 47 6.13 11.43 32.34
N GLY A 48 6.15 12.04 31.14
CA GLY A 48 7.35 12.22 30.31
C GLY A 48 7.46 11.13 29.21
N GLY A 49 8.14 11.47 28.10
CA GLY A 49 8.19 10.64 26.89
C GLY A 49 8.87 9.29 27.10
N TYR A 50 10.03 9.26 27.76
CA TYR A 50 10.74 8.00 28.04
C TYR A 50 10.01 7.11 29.04
N GLU A 51 9.36 7.70 30.02
CA GLU A 51 8.60 7.01 31.04
C GLU A 51 7.30 6.43 30.46
N ALA A 52 6.65 7.15 29.55
CA ALA A 52 5.48 6.65 28.81
C ALA A 52 5.87 5.47 27.92
N HIS A 53 6.97 5.60 27.15
CA HIS A 53 7.52 4.52 26.34
C HIS A 53 7.79 3.27 27.17
N ALA A 54 8.48 3.41 28.32
CA ALA A 54 8.78 2.27 29.19
C ALA A 54 7.52 1.59 29.76
N ARG A 55 6.44 2.35 30.03
CA ARG A 55 5.15 1.79 30.48
C ARG A 55 4.40 1.04 29.40
N GLU A 56 4.53 1.48 28.16
CA GLU A 56 3.83 0.91 27.00
C GLU A 56 4.72 -0.05 26.18
N GLN A 57 5.93 -0.38 26.66
CA GLN A 57 6.93 -1.18 25.97
C GLN A 57 6.36 -2.49 25.42
N GLU A 58 5.59 -3.24 26.21
CA GLU A 58 4.97 -4.50 25.79
C GLU A 58 4.04 -4.32 24.59
N ARG A 59 3.24 -3.24 24.59
CA ARG A 59 2.32 -2.94 23.49
C ARG A 59 3.07 -2.44 22.24
N ILE A 60 4.15 -1.69 22.43
CA ILE A 60 5.03 -1.23 21.35
C ILE A 60 5.72 -2.42 20.70
N ASP A 61 6.26 -3.34 21.49
CA ASP A 61 6.94 -4.54 20.99
C ASP A 61 5.97 -5.50 20.25
N ALA A 62 4.69 -5.53 20.63
CA ALA A 62 3.67 -6.35 20.00
C ALA A 62 3.29 -5.87 18.56
N ILE A 63 3.64 -4.65 18.16
CA ILE A 63 3.24 -4.10 16.86
C ILE A 63 3.84 -4.90 15.70
N ARG A 64 5.15 -5.22 15.74
CA ARG A 64 5.82 -5.99 14.68
C ARG A 64 5.25 -7.41 14.55
N PRO A 65 5.08 -8.19 15.62
CA PRO A 65 4.35 -9.46 15.60
C PRO A 65 2.93 -9.36 15.01
N SER A 66 2.19 -8.29 15.30
CA SER A 66 0.85 -8.09 14.72
C SER A 66 0.92 -7.86 13.21
N VAL A 67 1.86 -7.03 12.73
CA VAL A 67 2.10 -6.83 11.29
C VAL A 67 2.58 -8.12 10.63
N ALA A 68 3.45 -8.90 11.28
CA ALA A 68 3.90 -10.20 10.78
C ALA A 68 2.72 -11.16 10.56
N ARG A 69 1.81 -11.26 11.54
CA ARG A 69 0.57 -12.05 11.38
C ARG A 69 -0.32 -11.56 10.24
N LEU A 70 -0.41 -10.23 10.03
CA LEU A 70 -1.16 -9.65 8.91
C LEU A 70 -0.62 -10.10 7.54
N LEU A 71 0.68 -10.36 7.46
CA LEU A 71 1.39 -10.71 6.24
C LEU A 71 1.68 -12.21 6.09
N GLY A 72 1.27 -13.06 7.04
CA GLY A 72 1.67 -14.47 7.07
C GLY A 72 3.18 -14.68 7.25
N ALA A 73 3.90 -13.67 7.76
CA ALA A 73 5.34 -13.72 8.00
C ALA A 73 5.68 -14.39 9.35
N ASP A 74 6.98 -14.59 9.63
CA ASP A 74 7.43 -15.15 10.90
C ASP A 74 6.86 -14.36 12.10
N PRO A 75 6.20 -15.01 13.06
CA PRO A 75 5.48 -14.35 14.14
C PRO A 75 6.38 -13.64 15.16
N SER A 76 7.72 -13.81 15.10
CA SER A 76 8.63 -13.01 15.92
C SER A 76 8.55 -11.52 15.61
N GLY A 77 8.23 -11.19 14.34
CA GLY A 77 8.27 -9.83 13.83
C GLY A 77 9.68 -9.35 13.44
N ASP A 78 10.69 -10.22 13.45
CA ASP A 78 12.08 -9.88 13.11
C ASP A 78 12.26 -9.45 11.65
N GLU A 79 11.35 -9.85 10.76
CA GLU A 79 11.31 -9.45 9.36
C GLU A 79 10.53 -8.12 9.12
N ILE A 80 10.02 -7.48 10.18
CA ILE A 80 9.21 -6.26 10.08
C ILE A 80 9.98 -5.05 10.61
N ALA A 81 9.99 -3.98 9.82
CA ALA A 81 10.39 -2.64 10.23
C ALA A 81 9.21 -1.67 10.16
N LEU A 82 9.06 -0.82 11.18
CA LEU A 82 8.03 0.21 11.22
C LEU A 82 8.55 1.49 10.55
N ALA A 83 7.74 2.08 9.69
CA ALA A 83 8.08 3.27 8.90
C ALA A 83 7.03 4.38 9.04
N VAL A 84 7.39 5.59 8.69
CA VAL A 84 6.48 6.75 8.75
C VAL A 84 5.43 6.77 7.62
N ASN A 85 5.63 6.02 6.56
CA ASN A 85 4.68 5.80 5.45
C ASN A 85 5.24 4.78 4.46
N ASN A 86 4.42 4.38 3.46
CA ASN A 86 4.85 3.43 2.43
C ASN A 86 6.03 3.94 1.59
N THR A 87 6.04 5.22 1.19
CA THR A 87 7.13 5.75 0.36
C THR A 87 8.46 5.67 1.10
N ALA A 88 8.49 6.03 2.40
CA ALA A 88 9.70 5.89 3.21
C ALA A 88 10.15 4.43 3.35
N ALA A 89 9.21 3.50 3.57
CA ALA A 89 9.50 2.06 3.64
C ALA A 89 10.07 1.55 2.31
N PHE A 90 9.44 1.95 1.21
CA PHE A 90 9.85 1.59 -0.15
C PHE A 90 11.25 2.11 -0.49
N ASP A 91 11.47 3.40 -0.25
CA ASP A 91 12.74 4.06 -0.52
C ASP A 91 13.88 3.50 0.36
N LEU A 92 13.61 3.24 1.64
CA LEU A 92 14.59 2.65 2.54
C LEU A 92 15.08 1.28 2.03
N PHE A 93 14.17 0.41 1.59
CA PHE A 93 14.58 -0.87 1.00
C PHE A 93 15.28 -0.66 -0.34
N LEU A 94 14.65 0.06 -1.27
CA LEU A 94 15.12 0.20 -2.64
C LEU A 94 16.51 0.84 -2.74
N TYR A 95 16.76 1.92 -1.99
CA TYR A 95 18.07 2.58 -1.98
C TYR A 95 19.11 1.76 -1.21
N SER A 96 18.74 1.04 -0.15
CA SER A 96 19.63 0.11 0.53
C SER A 96 20.03 -1.03 -0.40
N TRP A 97 19.08 -1.64 -1.10
CA TRP A 97 19.32 -2.65 -2.13
C TRP A 97 20.31 -2.13 -3.21
N ALA A 98 20.09 -0.90 -3.68
CA ALA A 98 20.88 -0.32 -4.76
C ALA A 98 22.33 0.04 -4.38
N VAL A 99 22.68 0.09 -3.07
CA VAL A 99 24.05 0.33 -2.60
C VAL A 99 24.70 -0.91 -1.98
N SER A 100 23.91 -1.97 -1.74
CA SER A 100 24.42 -3.21 -1.14
C SER A 100 25.32 -3.96 -2.13
N PRO A 101 26.54 -4.41 -1.74
CA PRO A 101 27.52 -4.99 -2.67
C PRO A 101 26.99 -6.16 -3.51
N ASP A 102 26.13 -7.00 -2.93
CA ASP A 102 25.58 -8.19 -3.59
C ASP A 102 24.43 -7.85 -4.56
N HIS A 103 23.86 -6.64 -4.47
CA HIS A 103 22.65 -6.25 -5.18
C HIS A 103 22.80 -5.02 -6.08
N ALA A 104 23.77 -4.15 -5.76
CA ALA A 104 23.97 -2.88 -6.48
C ALA A 104 24.00 -3.10 -8.00
N PRO A 105 23.17 -2.38 -8.76
CA PRO A 105 23.15 -2.58 -10.21
C PRO A 105 24.35 -1.94 -10.87
N ASP A 106 24.92 -2.67 -11.83
CA ASP A 106 25.94 -2.16 -12.75
C ASP A 106 25.28 -1.40 -13.94
N PRO A 107 26.04 -0.58 -14.66
CA PRO A 107 25.54 0.06 -15.87
C PRO A 107 25.00 -0.95 -16.89
N GLY A 108 23.74 -0.79 -17.29
CA GLY A 108 23.03 -1.69 -18.19
C GLY A 108 22.24 -2.80 -17.49
N ASP A 109 22.40 -3.03 -16.20
CA ASP A 109 21.52 -3.91 -15.42
C ASP A 109 20.09 -3.37 -15.42
N ARG A 110 19.09 -4.25 -15.30
CA ARG A 110 17.70 -3.88 -15.48
C ARG A 110 16.89 -3.95 -14.18
N ILE A 111 16.03 -2.94 -14.00
CA ILE A 111 14.95 -2.90 -13.02
C ILE A 111 13.65 -3.04 -13.80
N LEU A 112 12.91 -4.13 -13.60
CA LEU A 112 11.63 -4.34 -14.25
C LEU A 112 10.49 -3.81 -13.39
N THR A 113 9.52 -3.16 -14.02
CA THR A 113 8.30 -2.70 -13.38
C THR A 113 7.10 -2.84 -14.33
N THR A 114 5.89 -2.45 -13.87
CA THR A 114 4.64 -2.57 -14.62
C THR A 114 4.18 -1.24 -15.20
N GLU A 115 3.30 -1.29 -16.21
CA GLU A 115 2.67 -0.09 -16.79
C GLU A 115 1.81 0.67 -15.80
N THR A 116 1.21 -0.03 -14.83
CA THR A 116 0.31 0.54 -13.82
C THR A 116 1.04 1.04 -12.57
N GLU A 117 2.37 1.17 -12.63
CA GLU A 117 3.21 1.51 -11.48
C GLU A 117 2.90 2.91 -10.92
N TYR A 118 3.04 3.02 -9.59
CA TYR A 118 2.83 4.26 -8.87
C TYR A 118 3.96 5.28 -9.14
N GLY A 119 3.58 6.52 -9.45
CA GLY A 119 4.52 7.55 -9.89
C GLY A 119 5.67 7.84 -8.93
N ALA A 120 5.47 7.74 -7.60
CA ALA A 120 6.55 7.93 -6.64
C ALA A 120 7.61 6.81 -6.76
N ASN A 121 7.19 5.56 -6.94
CA ASN A 121 8.08 4.42 -7.12
C ASN A 121 8.92 4.57 -8.41
N VAL A 122 8.25 4.97 -9.51
CA VAL A 122 8.94 5.24 -10.80
C VAL A 122 10.01 6.32 -10.65
N VAL A 123 9.73 7.39 -9.89
CA VAL A 123 10.73 8.46 -9.65
C VAL A 123 11.96 7.90 -8.92
N ALA A 124 11.78 7.02 -7.95
CA ALA A 124 12.88 6.38 -7.25
C ALA A 124 13.70 5.46 -8.17
N TYR A 125 13.04 4.64 -9.02
CA TYR A 125 13.75 3.82 -10.03
C TYR A 125 14.57 4.68 -10.98
N LEU A 126 14.00 5.75 -11.53
CA LEU A 126 14.69 6.67 -12.43
C LEU A 126 15.89 7.37 -11.76
N GLN A 127 15.78 7.67 -10.46
CA GLN A 127 16.89 8.24 -9.72
C GLN A 127 18.04 7.23 -9.56
N ILE A 128 17.74 5.95 -9.26
CA ILE A 128 18.75 4.89 -9.21
C ILE A 128 19.38 4.70 -10.59
N ALA A 129 18.57 4.58 -11.65
CA ALA A 129 19.06 4.46 -13.01
C ALA A 129 20.01 5.59 -13.41
N THR A 130 19.68 6.83 -13.02
CA THR A 130 20.56 8.00 -13.27
C THR A 130 21.90 7.90 -12.54
N ARG A 131 21.92 7.32 -11.34
CA ARG A 131 23.13 7.22 -10.50
C ARG A 131 24.02 6.03 -10.88
N THR A 132 23.41 4.92 -11.29
CA THR A 132 24.12 3.64 -11.51
C THR A 132 24.32 3.31 -12.98
N GLY A 133 23.56 3.93 -13.89
CA GLY A 133 23.51 3.52 -15.31
C GLY A 133 22.62 2.31 -15.57
N ALA A 134 21.86 1.85 -14.57
CA ALA A 134 20.84 0.81 -14.76
C ALA A 134 19.72 1.29 -15.67
N VAL A 135 18.97 0.35 -16.24
CA VAL A 135 17.84 0.59 -17.16
C VAL A 135 16.53 0.23 -16.46
N VAL A 136 15.60 1.17 -16.40
CA VAL A 136 14.22 0.89 -15.98
C VAL A 136 13.45 0.40 -17.20
N GLU A 137 12.97 -0.84 -17.16
CA GLU A 137 12.22 -1.45 -18.24
C GLU A 137 10.80 -1.78 -17.77
N VAL A 138 9.81 -1.34 -18.57
CA VAL A 138 8.40 -1.55 -18.26
C VAL A 138 7.92 -2.80 -18.95
N VAL A 139 7.45 -3.78 -18.19
CA VAL A 139 6.83 -5.00 -18.73
C VAL A 139 5.41 -4.65 -19.20
N PRO A 140 5.02 -5.05 -20.41
CA PRO A 140 3.69 -4.75 -20.93
C PRO A 140 2.59 -5.44 -20.11
N SER A 141 1.39 -4.87 -20.17
CA SER A 141 0.18 -5.49 -19.63
C SER A 141 -0.46 -6.45 -20.65
N ASN A 142 -1.11 -7.50 -20.14
CA ASN A 142 -1.95 -8.41 -20.91
C ASN A 142 -3.28 -7.75 -21.32
N GLU A 143 -4.17 -8.49 -21.95
CA GLU A 143 -5.50 -8.02 -22.40
C GLU A 143 -6.43 -7.56 -21.26
N HIS A 144 -6.15 -7.98 -20.01
CA HIS A 144 -6.88 -7.58 -18.82
C HIS A 144 -6.25 -6.36 -18.11
N GLY A 145 -5.10 -5.87 -18.60
CA GLY A 145 -4.37 -4.75 -18.01
C GLY A 145 -3.44 -5.14 -16.85
N GLU A 146 -3.37 -6.42 -16.50
CA GLU A 146 -2.44 -6.98 -15.52
C GLU A 146 -1.05 -7.10 -16.16
N ILE A 147 0.02 -7.14 -15.35
CA ILE A 147 1.35 -7.45 -15.89
C ILE A 147 1.31 -8.77 -16.67
N ASP A 148 1.82 -8.77 -17.90
CA ASP A 148 1.88 -9.96 -18.76
C ASP A 148 3.01 -10.89 -18.29
N LEU A 149 2.64 -12.06 -17.75
CA LEU A 149 3.58 -13.02 -17.18
C LEU A 149 4.49 -13.67 -18.24
N ASP A 150 3.97 -13.91 -19.45
CA ASP A 150 4.75 -14.46 -20.55
C ASP A 150 5.77 -13.41 -21.06
N ALA A 151 5.33 -12.16 -21.16
CA ALA A 151 6.23 -11.05 -21.51
C ALA A 151 7.28 -10.80 -20.42
N LEU A 152 6.92 -10.95 -19.12
CA LEU A 152 7.87 -10.85 -18.02
C LEU A 152 8.97 -11.92 -18.15
N ASP A 153 8.60 -13.20 -18.30
CA ASP A 153 9.58 -14.29 -18.44
C ASP A 153 10.44 -14.12 -19.71
N ALA A 154 9.82 -13.74 -20.84
CA ALA A 154 10.54 -13.44 -22.06
C ALA A 154 11.53 -12.27 -21.89
N THR A 155 11.11 -11.20 -21.17
CA THR A 155 11.98 -10.05 -20.88
C THR A 155 13.17 -10.44 -20.01
N ILE A 156 12.97 -11.30 -19.02
CA ILE A 156 14.05 -11.80 -18.16
C ILE A 156 15.06 -12.61 -18.98
N ARG A 157 14.61 -13.47 -19.88
CA ARG A 157 15.46 -14.38 -20.69
C ARG A 157 16.19 -13.71 -21.84
N ARG A 158 15.99 -12.42 -22.09
CA ARG A 158 16.68 -11.70 -23.15
C ARG A 158 18.20 -11.74 -22.96
N THR A 159 18.91 -12.08 -24.04
CA THR A 159 20.39 -12.16 -24.07
C THR A 159 21.05 -10.94 -24.71
N ASP A 160 20.26 -10.06 -25.31
CA ASP A 160 20.68 -8.81 -25.96
C ASP A 160 20.64 -7.59 -25.00
N ALA A 161 20.33 -7.81 -23.74
CA ALA A 161 20.26 -6.80 -22.70
C ALA A 161 20.97 -7.28 -21.42
N GLY A 162 21.26 -6.34 -20.50
CA GLY A 162 21.86 -6.66 -19.20
C GLY A 162 20.95 -7.54 -18.33
N PRO A 163 21.48 -8.16 -17.27
CA PRO A 163 20.69 -9.00 -16.37
C PRO A 163 19.61 -8.18 -15.66
N VAL A 164 18.51 -8.85 -15.29
CA VAL A 164 17.50 -8.28 -14.42
C VAL A 164 17.94 -8.46 -12.96
N LYS A 165 18.02 -7.37 -12.21
CA LYS A 165 18.43 -7.36 -10.82
C LYS A 165 17.26 -7.21 -9.84
N LEU A 166 16.20 -6.51 -10.29
CA LEU A 166 15.01 -6.24 -9.48
C LEU A 166 13.75 -6.35 -10.32
N ILE A 167 12.74 -6.99 -9.78
CA ILE A 167 11.35 -6.87 -10.21
C ILE A 167 10.63 -6.09 -9.12
N ALA A 168 10.02 -4.97 -9.46
CA ALA A 168 9.25 -4.15 -8.54
C ALA A 168 7.83 -3.96 -9.07
N LEU A 169 6.85 -4.32 -8.26
CA LEU A 169 5.43 -4.38 -8.64
C LEU A 169 4.57 -3.67 -7.60
N ASN A 170 3.65 -2.82 -8.03
CA ASN A 170 2.53 -2.46 -7.19
C ASN A 170 1.43 -3.52 -7.32
N HIS A 171 1.00 -4.09 -6.20
CA HIS A 171 -0.03 -5.13 -6.15
C HIS A 171 -1.38 -4.61 -6.67
N ILE A 172 -1.77 -3.44 -6.18
CA ILE A 172 -2.98 -2.73 -6.61
C ILE A 172 -2.61 -1.30 -7.01
N PRO A 173 -2.83 -0.89 -8.27
CA PRO A 173 -2.61 0.48 -8.70
C PRO A 173 -3.49 1.49 -7.97
N THR A 174 -2.99 2.72 -7.83
CA THR A 174 -3.76 3.78 -7.18
C THR A 174 -4.92 4.31 -8.05
N ASN A 175 -4.87 4.10 -9.35
CA ASN A 175 -5.76 4.68 -10.35
C ASN A 175 -6.87 3.72 -10.83
N GLY A 176 -7.08 2.59 -10.17
CA GLY A 176 -8.13 1.66 -10.58
C GLY A 176 -8.24 0.44 -9.69
N GLY A 177 -9.20 -0.42 -10.02
CA GLY A 177 -9.51 -1.62 -9.26
C GLY A 177 -8.65 -2.82 -9.54
N LEU A 178 -7.73 -2.76 -10.50
CA LEU A 178 -6.85 -3.85 -10.91
C LEU A 178 -6.11 -4.50 -9.73
N ILE A 179 -6.06 -5.82 -9.71
CA ILE A 179 -5.18 -6.60 -8.83
C ILE A 179 -4.17 -7.32 -9.74
N ASN A 180 -2.89 -7.00 -9.59
CA ASN A 180 -1.83 -7.68 -10.33
C ASN A 180 -1.58 -9.10 -9.76
N PRO A 181 -1.18 -10.08 -10.59
CA PRO A 181 -0.91 -11.45 -10.18
C PRO A 181 0.43 -11.55 -9.44
N ALA A 182 0.48 -11.01 -8.21
CA ALA A 182 1.71 -10.82 -7.44
C ALA A 182 2.40 -12.15 -7.08
N ALA A 183 1.63 -13.21 -6.81
CA ALA A 183 2.16 -14.54 -6.48
C ALA A 183 2.85 -15.19 -7.70
N GLU A 184 2.24 -15.06 -8.88
CA GLU A 184 2.81 -15.58 -10.13
C GLU A 184 4.08 -14.82 -10.51
N VAL A 185 4.11 -13.49 -10.31
CA VAL A 185 5.34 -12.68 -10.49
C VAL A 185 6.43 -13.13 -9.52
N GLY A 186 6.07 -13.39 -8.25
CA GLY A 186 7.00 -13.91 -7.25
C GLY A 186 7.55 -15.29 -7.59
N ALA A 187 6.72 -16.18 -8.15
CA ALA A 187 7.17 -17.49 -8.62
C ALA A 187 8.19 -17.36 -9.76
N ILE A 188 7.97 -16.44 -10.71
CA ILE A 188 8.92 -16.15 -11.79
C ILE A 188 10.21 -15.54 -11.22
N ALA A 189 10.12 -14.54 -10.35
CA ALA A 189 11.29 -13.89 -9.72
C ALA A 189 12.16 -14.92 -9.00
N ARG A 190 11.55 -15.79 -8.19
CA ARG A 190 12.23 -16.86 -7.45
C ARG A 190 12.90 -17.87 -8.38
N ALA A 191 12.22 -18.27 -9.48
CA ALA A 191 12.78 -19.21 -10.46
C ALA A 191 14.03 -18.68 -11.14
N HIS A 192 14.17 -17.36 -11.25
CA HIS A 192 15.33 -16.71 -11.86
C HIS A 192 16.33 -16.12 -10.85
N GLY A 193 16.07 -16.23 -9.54
CA GLY A 193 16.94 -15.68 -8.48
C GLY A 193 17.00 -14.15 -8.50
N ILE A 194 15.90 -13.47 -8.85
CA ILE A 194 15.81 -12.02 -8.97
C ILE A 194 15.11 -11.48 -7.72
N THR A 195 15.65 -10.41 -7.13
CA THR A 195 15.01 -9.72 -6.01
C THR A 195 13.61 -9.21 -6.39
N TYR A 196 12.61 -9.48 -5.54
CA TYR A 196 11.23 -9.05 -5.78
C TYR A 196 10.72 -8.13 -4.67
N LEU A 197 10.44 -6.87 -5.03
CA LEU A 197 9.86 -5.83 -4.17
C LEU A 197 8.39 -5.62 -4.51
N LEU A 198 7.50 -5.80 -3.54
CA LEU A 198 6.06 -5.64 -3.69
C LEU A 198 5.55 -4.40 -2.94
N ASP A 199 4.94 -3.46 -3.65
CA ASP A 199 4.19 -2.37 -3.05
C ASP A 199 2.75 -2.82 -2.76
N ALA A 200 2.46 -3.15 -1.50
CA ALA A 200 1.15 -3.57 -1.00
C ALA A 200 0.33 -2.41 -0.39
N CYS A 201 0.67 -1.17 -0.75
CA CYS A 201 0.08 0.04 -0.15
C CYS A 201 -1.44 0.11 -0.26
N GLN A 202 -2.03 -0.47 -1.29
CA GLN A 202 -3.49 -0.52 -1.50
C GLN A 202 -4.08 -1.88 -1.11
N SER A 203 -3.29 -2.95 -1.05
CA SER A 203 -3.80 -4.29 -0.74
C SER A 203 -3.79 -4.61 0.76
N ALA A 204 -2.82 -4.10 1.53
CA ALA A 204 -2.78 -4.32 2.99
C ALA A 204 -4.04 -3.76 3.68
N GLY A 205 -4.76 -4.64 4.38
CA GLY A 205 -6.04 -4.35 5.02
C GLY A 205 -7.27 -4.44 4.11
N GLN A 206 -7.07 -4.72 2.82
CA GLN A 206 -8.15 -4.94 1.86
C GLN A 206 -8.19 -6.39 1.35
N LEU A 207 -7.02 -7.02 1.23
CA LEU A 207 -6.85 -8.40 0.79
C LEU A 207 -6.07 -9.19 1.84
N PRO A 208 -6.30 -10.51 1.95
CA PRO A 208 -5.36 -11.38 2.63
C PRO A 208 -4.01 -11.34 1.92
N LEU A 209 -2.94 -11.29 2.68
CA LEU A 209 -1.57 -11.27 2.19
C LEU A 209 -0.78 -12.36 2.91
N ASP A 210 -0.07 -13.18 2.15
CA ASP A 210 0.87 -14.17 2.65
C ASP A 210 2.19 -14.02 1.88
N VAL A 211 3.25 -13.60 2.57
CA VAL A 211 4.54 -13.29 1.93
C VAL A 211 5.21 -14.52 1.33
N ASP A 212 4.90 -15.72 1.82
CA ASP A 212 5.42 -16.96 1.26
C ASP A 212 4.70 -17.34 -0.03
N GLU A 213 3.39 -17.17 -0.09
CA GLU A 213 2.58 -17.34 -1.31
C GLU A 213 2.95 -16.26 -2.33
N LEU A 214 3.03 -15.00 -1.92
CA LEU A 214 3.43 -13.87 -2.76
C LEU A 214 4.87 -13.99 -3.29
N GLY A 215 5.72 -14.70 -2.57
CA GLY A 215 7.10 -14.97 -2.98
C GLY A 215 8.00 -13.72 -3.03
N CYS A 216 7.61 -12.64 -2.38
CA CYS A 216 8.39 -11.40 -2.37
C CYS A 216 9.54 -11.46 -1.36
N ASP A 217 10.63 -10.75 -1.68
CA ASP A 217 11.78 -10.56 -0.78
C ASP A 217 11.58 -9.35 0.12
N ALA A 218 10.83 -8.35 -0.35
CA ALA A 218 10.41 -7.22 0.44
C ALA A 218 8.98 -6.80 0.08
N LEU A 219 8.25 -6.30 1.09
CA LEU A 219 6.89 -5.76 0.92
C LEU A 219 6.73 -4.48 1.73
N THR A 220 6.05 -3.49 1.14
CA THR A 220 5.82 -2.20 1.79
C THR A 220 4.35 -1.83 1.84
N ALA A 221 3.92 -1.18 2.93
CA ALA A 221 2.55 -0.71 3.06
C ALA A 221 2.42 0.53 3.96
N THR A 222 1.23 1.13 3.99
CA THR A 222 0.89 2.30 4.82
C THR A 222 -0.33 2.03 5.70
N GLY A 223 -0.33 2.56 6.93
CA GLY A 223 -1.43 2.34 7.88
C GLY A 223 -2.73 3.05 7.52
N ARG A 224 -2.67 4.25 6.93
CA ARG A 224 -3.83 5.16 6.77
C ARG A 224 -4.88 4.77 5.74
N LYS A 225 -4.60 3.81 4.86
CA LYS A 225 -5.52 3.37 3.80
C LYS A 225 -6.45 2.28 4.32
N PHE A 226 -6.49 1.13 3.67
CA PHE A 226 -7.42 0.06 4.02
C PHE A 226 -7.16 -0.60 5.40
N LEU A 227 -6.01 -0.35 6.03
CA LEU A 227 -5.80 -0.71 7.43
C LEU A 227 -6.49 0.23 8.43
N ARG A 228 -6.93 1.43 8.01
CA ARG A 228 -7.61 2.42 8.86
C ARG A 228 -6.76 2.94 10.02
N GLY A 229 -5.44 2.75 9.94
CA GLY A 229 -4.47 3.25 10.91
C GLY A 229 -4.19 4.75 10.76
N PRO A 230 -3.40 5.32 11.66
CA PRO A 230 -3.04 6.73 11.63
C PRO A 230 -2.20 7.12 10.39
N ARG A 231 -2.27 8.39 10.02
CA ARG A 231 -1.28 9.00 9.11
C ARG A 231 0.09 9.01 9.79
N GLY A 232 1.14 9.00 8.98
CA GLY A 232 2.51 8.96 9.51
C GLY A 232 2.92 7.57 9.98
N THR A 233 2.26 6.51 9.49
CA THR A 233 2.60 5.11 9.78
C THR A 233 2.64 4.26 8.51
N GLY A 234 3.52 3.28 8.52
CA GLY A 234 3.69 2.26 7.51
C GLY A 234 4.62 1.18 8.02
N PHE A 235 4.92 0.22 7.18
CA PHE A 235 5.85 -0.85 7.50
C PHE A 235 6.55 -1.38 6.25
N LEU A 236 7.70 -2.01 6.50
CA LEU A 236 8.51 -2.75 5.56
C LEU A 236 8.66 -4.17 6.08
N TYR A 237 8.36 -5.15 5.25
CA TYR A 237 8.77 -6.55 5.42
C TYR A 237 10.03 -6.78 4.61
N VAL A 238 11.02 -7.46 5.18
CA VAL A 238 12.21 -7.94 4.46
C VAL A 238 12.45 -9.40 4.87
N ARG A 239 12.42 -10.29 3.88
CA ARG A 239 12.63 -11.72 4.08
C ARG A 239 13.97 -12.01 4.74
N SER A 240 13.97 -12.86 5.75
CA SER A 240 15.15 -13.21 6.55
C SER A 240 16.33 -13.71 5.69
N THR A 241 16.07 -14.36 4.57
CA THR A 241 17.13 -14.88 3.68
C THR A 241 17.87 -13.79 2.92
N ILE A 242 17.25 -12.67 2.57
CA ILE A 242 17.89 -11.55 1.89
C ILE A 242 18.40 -10.49 2.87
N LEU A 243 17.79 -10.39 4.05
CA LEU A 243 18.08 -9.34 5.04
C LEU A 243 19.58 -9.18 5.36
N PRO A 244 20.37 -10.25 5.54
CA PRO A 244 21.81 -10.12 5.82
C PRO A 244 22.63 -9.50 4.68
N THR A 245 22.12 -9.51 3.45
CA THR A 245 22.81 -9.00 2.24
C THR A 245 22.42 -7.57 1.89
N ILE A 246 21.50 -6.95 2.66
CA ILE A 246 21.07 -5.57 2.44
C ILE A 246 21.67 -4.64 3.47
N ASP A 247 22.55 -3.75 3.03
CA ASP A 247 23.14 -2.72 3.87
C ASP A 247 22.21 -1.50 3.96
N PRO A 248 21.68 -1.14 5.15
CA PRO A 248 20.82 0.02 5.29
C PRO A 248 21.53 1.30 4.86
N ILE A 249 20.89 2.09 3.99
CA ILE A 249 21.44 3.36 3.49
C ILE A 249 21.48 4.45 4.57
N VAL A 250 20.68 4.30 5.61
CA VAL A 250 20.62 5.19 6.78
C VAL A 250 20.70 4.34 8.02
N LEU A 251 21.65 4.64 8.89
CA LEU A 251 21.84 4.00 10.19
C LEU A 251 21.88 5.05 11.29
N ASP A 252 21.34 4.69 12.44
CA ASP A 252 21.55 5.36 13.72
C ASP A 252 21.80 4.30 14.82
N HIS A 253 21.90 4.73 16.07
CA HIS A 253 22.20 3.84 17.20
C HIS A 253 21.02 2.96 17.63
N SER A 254 19.84 3.05 16.98
CA SER A 254 18.75 2.10 17.14
C SER A 254 18.81 0.96 16.12
N ALA A 255 19.50 1.19 15.01
CA ALA A 255 19.65 0.25 13.90
C ALA A 255 21.01 -0.49 13.92
N ALA A 256 21.97 0.02 14.67
CA ALA A 256 23.29 -0.58 14.80
C ALA A 256 23.93 -0.25 16.16
N ASP A 257 24.65 -1.23 16.73
CA ASP A 257 25.42 -1.05 17.95
C ASP A 257 26.80 -0.45 17.63
N TRP A 258 27.14 0.66 18.23
CA TRP A 258 28.48 1.22 18.14
C TRP A 258 29.42 0.54 19.15
N VAL A 259 30.15 -0.47 18.67
CA VAL A 259 30.91 -1.41 19.54
C VAL A 259 32.35 -0.99 19.80
N GLU A 260 32.96 -0.22 18.89
CA GLU A 260 34.30 0.36 19.03
C GLU A 260 34.33 1.76 18.40
N PRO A 261 35.36 2.61 18.69
CA PRO A 261 35.40 3.97 18.16
C PRO A 261 35.28 4.08 16.63
N ASP A 262 35.67 3.04 15.89
CA ASP A 262 35.68 2.95 14.43
C ASP A 262 34.85 1.79 13.88
N ARG A 263 34.03 1.11 14.74
CA ARG A 263 33.28 -0.10 14.33
C ARG A 263 31.86 -0.10 14.92
N TYR A 264 30.91 -0.42 14.08
CA TYR A 264 29.53 -0.71 14.47
C TYR A 264 29.09 -2.10 13.97
N GLU A 265 28.07 -2.65 14.58
CA GLU A 265 27.42 -3.92 14.20
C GLU A 265 25.94 -3.65 13.93
N VAL A 266 25.50 -3.95 12.71
CA VAL A 266 24.10 -3.73 12.29
C VAL A 266 23.19 -4.78 12.92
N LEU A 267 21.99 -4.39 13.36
CA LEU A 267 21.00 -5.31 13.91
C LEU A 267 20.71 -6.46 12.93
N PRO A 268 20.53 -7.70 13.42
CA PRO A 268 20.24 -8.85 12.56
C PRO A 268 18.81 -8.89 12.02
N THR A 269 17.92 -8.04 12.54
CA THR A 269 16.49 -7.98 12.20
C THR A 269 16.19 -6.83 11.25
N ALA A 270 14.97 -6.80 10.69
CA ALA A 270 14.49 -5.67 9.87
C ALA A 270 14.42 -4.35 10.65
N GLY A 271 14.48 -4.39 11.98
CA GLY A 271 14.66 -3.21 12.82
C GLY A 271 15.84 -2.33 12.42
N ARG A 272 16.84 -2.88 11.68
CA ARG A 272 17.94 -2.12 11.06
C ARG A 272 17.50 -0.99 10.11
N PHE A 273 16.28 -1.02 9.64
CA PHE A 273 15.69 0.03 8.78
C PHE A 273 14.92 1.08 9.58
N GLU A 274 14.83 0.97 10.91
CA GLU A 274 14.13 1.93 11.75
C GLU A 274 15.09 3.00 12.27
N GLN A 275 14.51 4.11 12.75
CA GLN A 275 15.22 5.21 13.38
C GLN A 275 14.79 5.36 14.83
N TRP A 276 15.64 5.95 15.67
CA TRP A 276 15.40 6.15 17.09
C TRP A 276 14.13 6.96 17.38
N GLU A 277 14.03 8.14 16.77
CA GLU A 277 12.91 9.05 17.05
C GLU A 277 11.68 8.64 16.24
N ARG A 278 10.60 8.29 16.95
CA ARG A 278 9.36 7.82 16.35
C ARG A 278 8.14 8.36 17.06
N ASN A 279 7.01 8.47 16.33
CA ASN A 279 5.72 8.81 16.90
C ASN A 279 5.04 7.58 17.49
N TYR A 280 5.30 7.27 18.76
CA TYR A 280 4.79 6.08 19.43
C TYR A 280 3.26 6.07 19.54
N ALA A 281 2.60 7.22 19.73
CA ALA A 281 1.15 7.31 19.71
C ALA A 281 0.57 6.79 18.39
N SER A 282 1.15 7.20 17.26
CA SER A 282 0.70 6.73 15.95
C SER A 282 1.06 5.26 15.71
N LEU A 283 2.21 4.78 16.18
CA LEU A 283 2.59 3.38 16.04
C LEU A 283 1.66 2.45 16.83
N LEU A 284 1.30 2.81 18.07
CA LEU A 284 0.31 2.08 18.85
C LEU A 284 -1.06 2.07 18.16
N GLY A 285 -1.46 3.21 17.57
CA GLY A 285 -2.65 3.29 16.74
C GLY A 285 -2.58 2.39 15.49
N LEU A 286 -1.41 2.23 14.87
CA LEU A 286 -1.20 1.27 13.77
C LEU A 286 -1.38 -0.16 14.26
N GLY A 287 -0.72 -0.55 15.36
CA GLY A 287 -0.86 -1.89 15.95
C GLY A 287 -2.33 -2.22 16.24
N ARG A 288 -3.07 -1.27 16.84
CA ARG A 288 -4.50 -1.45 17.11
C ARG A 288 -5.30 -1.65 15.81
N ALA A 289 -5.02 -0.88 14.77
CA ALA A 289 -5.71 -1.00 13.48
C ALA A 289 -5.42 -2.35 12.79
N VAL A 290 -4.19 -2.85 12.90
CA VAL A 290 -3.81 -4.18 12.40
C VAL A 290 -4.55 -5.28 13.15
N ASP A 291 -4.59 -5.22 14.48
CA ASP A 291 -5.31 -6.21 15.30
C ASP A 291 -6.81 -6.21 14.98
N GLU A 292 -7.45 -5.05 14.79
CA GLU A 292 -8.86 -4.97 14.38
C GLU A 292 -9.11 -5.60 13.00
N ALA A 293 -8.20 -5.43 12.05
CA ALA A 293 -8.33 -6.07 10.73
C ALA A 293 -8.20 -7.59 10.82
N LEU A 294 -7.29 -8.09 11.66
CA LEU A 294 -7.11 -9.52 11.95
C LEU A 294 -8.35 -10.11 12.66
N ASP A 295 -8.90 -9.40 13.66
CA ASP A 295 -10.09 -9.83 14.40
C ASP A 295 -11.34 -9.93 13.49
N LEU A 296 -11.48 -9.02 12.52
CA LEU A 296 -12.55 -9.06 11.52
C LEU A 296 -12.34 -10.17 10.48
N GLY A 297 -11.10 -10.52 10.19
CA GLY A 297 -10.69 -11.48 9.19
C GLY A 297 -10.58 -10.87 7.79
N LEU A 298 -9.38 -10.99 7.19
CA LEU A 298 -9.06 -10.34 5.92
C LEU A 298 -9.91 -10.88 4.75
N ASP A 299 -10.27 -12.16 4.76
CA ASP A 299 -11.17 -12.75 3.76
C ASP A 299 -12.56 -12.10 3.82
N ALA A 300 -13.11 -11.93 5.01
CA ALA A 300 -14.42 -11.30 5.18
C ALA A 300 -14.40 -9.81 4.74
N ILE A 301 -13.29 -9.12 5.01
CA ILE A 301 -13.07 -7.75 4.53
C ILE A 301 -13.01 -7.73 3.00
N ALA A 302 -12.21 -8.60 2.39
CA ALA A 302 -12.03 -8.68 0.94
C ALA A 302 -13.34 -8.97 0.22
N ASP A 303 -14.09 -9.97 0.68
CA ASP A 303 -15.39 -10.37 0.08
C ASP A 303 -16.39 -9.21 0.13
N ARG A 304 -16.49 -8.54 1.28
CA ARG A 304 -17.42 -7.41 1.41
C ARG A 304 -17.00 -6.21 0.57
N VAL A 305 -15.72 -5.85 0.58
CA VAL A 305 -15.21 -4.72 -0.21
C VAL A 305 -15.39 -4.97 -1.71
N ARG A 306 -15.11 -6.20 -2.17
CA ARG A 306 -15.32 -6.62 -3.56
C ARG A 306 -16.81 -6.51 -3.94
N GLY A 307 -17.69 -7.08 -3.12
CA GLY A 307 -19.15 -7.04 -3.35
C GLY A 307 -19.70 -5.62 -3.46
N LEU A 308 -19.29 -4.71 -2.56
CA LEU A 308 -19.68 -3.29 -2.60
C LEU A 308 -19.13 -2.58 -3.84
N ALA A 309 -17.86 -2.82 -4.19
CA ALA A 309 -17.26 -2.20 -5.36
C ALA A 309 -17.91 -2.65 -6.68
N ASP A 310 -18.26 -3.93 -6.79
CA ASP A 310 -18.97 -4.46 -7.96
C ASP A 310 -20.41 -3.93 -8.03
N HIS A 311 -21.06 -3.76 -6.88
CA HIS A 311 -22.36 -3.07 -6.83
C HIS A 311 -22.24 -1.62 -7.31
N LEU A 312 -21.26 -0.88 -6.80
CA LEU A 312 -21.02 0.51 -7.21
C LEU A 312 -20.74 0.62 -8.73
N ARG A 313 -19.91 -0.26 -9.30
CA ARG A 313 -19.62 -0.27 -10.74
C ARG A 313 -20.87 -0.46 -11.58
N ARG A 314 -21.71 -1.44 -11.23
CA ARG A 314 -22.99 -1.67 -11.93
C ARG A 314 -23.90 -0.45 -11.84
N ARG A 315 -24.13 0.07 -10.63
CA ARG A 315 -25.00 1.23 -10.42
C ARG A 315 -24.55 2.47 -11.19
N LEU A 316 -23.24 2.71 -11.26
CA LEU A 316 -22.70 3.83 -12.03
C LEU A 316 -22.99 3.71 -13.52
N VAL A 317 -22.82 2.51 -14.10
CA VAL A 317 -23.07 2.27 -15.52
C VAL A 317 -24.55 2.28 -15.84
N ASP A 318 -25.39 1.72 -14.97
CA ASP A 318 -26.82 1.56 -15.23
C ASP A 318 -27.61 2.86 -14.99
N ASP A 319 -27.22 3.66 -14.01
CA ASP A 319 -28.04 4.74 -13.48
C ASP A 319 -27.48 6.16 -13.73
N VAL A 320 -26.22 6.30 -14.16
CA VAL A 320 -25.61 7.61 -14.46
C VAL A 320 -25.27 7.71 -15.94
N ALA A 321 -26.01 8.53 -16.67
CA ALA A 321 -25.81 8.69 -18.11
C ALA A 321 -24.41 9.21 -18.45
N GLY A 322 -23.81 8.69 -19.52
CA GLY A 322 -22.47 9.09 -19.96
C GLY A 322 -21.32 8.60 -19.08
N THR A 323 -21.58 7.69 -18.14
CA THR A 323 -20.52 7.11 -17.29
C THR A 323 -19.69 6.07 -18.03
N THR A 324 -18.38 6.20 -17.90
CA THR A 324 -17.39 5.15 -18.26
C THR A 324 -16.63 4.73 -17.02
N VAL A 325 -16.70 3.44 -16.67
CA VAL A 325 -15.85 2.83 -15.64
C VAL A 325 -14.52 2.42 -16.29
N HIS A 326 -13.40 2.92 -15.75
CA HIS A 326 -12.07 2.70 -16.31
C HIS A 326 -11.32 1.53 -15.68
N ASP A 327 -11.92 0.87 -14.69
CA ASP A 327 -11.33 -0.27 -14.01
C ASP A 327 -11.16 -1.46 -14.96
N ILE A 328 -9.99 -2.04 -14.92
CA ILE A 328 -9.61 -3.24 -15.66
C ILE A 328 -9.14 -4.33 -14.67
N GLY A 329 -8.85 -5.51 -15.14
CA GLY A 329 -8.42 -6.65 -14.34
C GLY A 329 -9.44 -7.78 -14.33
N ARG A 330 -8.95 -9.03 -14.27
CA ARG A 330 -9.79 -10.23 -14.06
C ARG A 330 -10.41 -10.20 -12.67
N GLU A 331 -9.57 -9.84 -11.70
CA GLU A 331 -10.01 -9.55 -10.33
C GLU A 331 -9.91 -8.05 -10.07
N ARG A 332 -10.87 -7.52 -9.30
CA ARG A 332 -10.93 -6.10 -9.00
C ARG A 332 -11.19 -5.84 -7.52
N CYS A 333 -10.51 -4.83 -7.02
CA CYS A 333 -10.57 -4.43 -5.62
C CYS A 333 -11.63 -3.33 -5.34
N GLY A 334 -11.59 -2.77 -4.14
CA GLY A 334 -12.49 -1.72 -3.65
C GLY A 334 -12.30 -0.32 -4.26
N ILE A 335 -11.41 -0.15 -5.23
CA ILE A 335 -11.17 1.13 -5.92
C ILE A 335 -11.95 1.13 -7.23
N VAL A 336 -12.79 2.17 -7.42
CA VAL A 336 -13.59 2.36 -8.63
C VAL A 336 -13.25 3.72 -9.23
N THR A 337 -12.88 3.75 -10.50
CA THR A 337 -12.55 5.00 -11.22
C THR A 337 -13.48 5.20 -12.40
N VAL A 338 -14.03 6.43 -12.51
CA VAL A 338 -15.02 6.76 -13.51
C VAL A 338 -14.75 8.14 -14.12
N SER A 339 -15.11 8.27 -15.40
CA SER A 339 -15.40 9.56 -16.03
C SER A 339 -16.89 9.65 -16.37
N VAL A 340 -17.40 10.88 -16.47
CA VAL A 340 -18.78 11.14 -16.85
C VAL A 340 -18.77 12.24 -17.92
N ASP A 341 -19.40 11.96 -19.05
CA ASP A 341 -19.40 12.86 -20.22
C ASP A 341 -20.00 14.23 -19.86
N GLY A 342 -19.29 15.29 -20.24
CA GLY A 342 -19.73 16.67 -20.01
C GLY A 342 -19.64 17.17 -18.57
N VAL A 343 -19.20 16.34 -17.63
CA VAL A 343 -19.07 16.71 -16.20
C VAL A 343 -17.65 17.16 -15.89
N GLU A 344 -17.50 18.41 -15.41
CA GLU A 344 -16.22 18.92 -14.92
C GLU A 344 -15.95 18.35 -13.52
N LEU A 345 -14.81 17.64 -13.35
CA LEU A 345 -14.53 16.84 -12.15
C LEU A 345 -14.33 17.67 -10.89
N GLY A 346 -13.79 18.88 -10.99
CA GLY A 346 -13.61 19.77 -9.84
C GLY A 346 -14.96 20.22 -9.29
N ALA A 347 -15.90 20.59 -10.19
CA ALA A 347 -17.26 20.94 -9.82
C ALA A 347 -18.03 19.72 -9.27
N ALA A 348 -17.88 18.55 -9.91
CA ALA A 348 -18.50 17.31 -9.43
C ALA A 348 -18.03 16.95 -8.02
N LYS A 349 -16.72 16.99 -7.78
CA LYS A 349 -16.16 16.74 -6.43
C LYS A 349 -16.67 17.73 -5.41
N ALA A 350 -16.75 19.02 -5.76
CA ALA A 350 -17.26 20.06 -4.87
C ALA A 350 -18.75 19.85 -4.54
N ALA A 351 -19.57 19.49 -5.54
CA ALA A 351 -20.99 19.18 -5.34
C ALA A 351 -21.20 17.95 -4.45
N LEU A 352 -20.47 16.87 -4.69
CA LEU A 352 -20.49 15.67 -3.85
C LEU A 352 -20.06 15.99 -2.41
N GLN A 353 -19.00 16.78 -2.24
CA GLN A 353 -18.54 17.20 -0.92
C GLN A 353 -19.60 18.06 -0.20
N ALA A 354 -20.30 18.94 -0.91
CA ALA A 354 -21.41 19.71 -0.35
C ALA A 354 -22.60 18.81 0.06
N ALA A 355 -22.78 17.66 -0.60
CA ALA A 355 -23.75 16.63 -0.24
C ALA A 355 -23.26 15.70 0.88
N GLY A 356 -22.08 15.94 1.46
CA GLY A 356 -21.46 15.12 2.51
C GLY A 356 -20.82 13.83 1.99
N ILE A 357 -20.38 13.79 0.72
CA ILE A 357 -19.79 12.60 0.09
C ILE A 357 -18.34 12.90 -0.29
N ASN A 358 -17.40 12.17 0.31
CA ASN A 358 -15.97 12.28 0.03
C ASN A 358 -15.53 11.34 -1.11
N VAL A 359 -14.97 11.91 -2.16
CA VAL A 359 -14.32 11.21 -3.27
C VAL A 359 -12.97 11.86 -3.60
N SER A 360 -12.18 11.25 -4.48
CA SER A 360 -10.93 11.83 -4.97
C SER A 360 -10.97 12.02 -6.49
N ILE A 361 -10.15 12.93 -6.99
CA ILE A 361 -9.81 13.03 -8.41
C ILE A 361 -8.44 12.37 -8.57
N VAL A 362 -8.28 11.54 -9.59
CA VAL A 362 -7.02 10.89 -9.92
C VAL A 362 -6.20 11.80 -10.83
N PRO A 363 -5.02 12.29 -10.38
CA PRO A 363 -4.12 13.02 -11.25
C PRO A 363 -3.41 12.03 -12.20
N PRO A 364 -3.30 12.35 -13.49
CA PRO A 364 -2.63 11.49 -14.48
C PRO A 364 -1.20 11.05 -14.07
N ALA A 365 -0.47 11.93 -13.37
CA ALA A 365 0.90 11.66 -12.91
C ALA A 365 1.02 10.56 -11.86
N SER A 366 -0.09 10.12 -11.24
CA SER A 366 -0.06 9.04 -10.24
C SER A 366 0.27 7.68 -10.86
N ALA A 367 -0.05 7.45 -12.16
CA ALA A 367 0.30 6.28 -12.96
C ALA A 367 0.44 6.73 -14.42
N LEU A 368 1.52 7.50 -14.69
CA LEU A 368 1.68 8.24 -15.95
C LEU A 368 1.78 7.31 -17.16
N ILE A 369 2.41 6.15 -17.01
CA ILE A 369 2.62 5.19 -18.09
C ILE A 369 1.26 4.62 -18.54
N ASP A 370 0.46 4.08 -17.63
CA ASP A 370 -0.88 3.55 -17.89
C ASP A 370 -1.80 4.65 -18.45
N THR A 371 -1.79 5.83 -17.83
CA THR A 371 -2.61 6.96 -18.27
C THR A 371 -2.35 7.34 -19.72
N ARG A 372 -1.06 7.39 -20.13
CA ARG A 372 -0.69 7.72 -21.52
C ARG A 372 -0.98 6.59 -22.49
N LYS A 373 -0.70 5.34 -22.10
CA LYS A 373 -0.93 4.17 -22.95
C LYS A 373 -2.40 3.97 -23.28
N ARG A 374 -3.26 4.14 -22.29
CA ARG A 374 -4.71 3.96 -22.41
C ARG A 374 -5.47 5.24 -22.78
N ASP A 375 -4.77 6.36 -22.95
CA ASP A 375 -5.36 7.68 -23.18
C ASP A 375 -6.49 8.00 -22.18
N LEU A 376 -6.20 7.78 -20.90
CA LEU A 376 -7.20 7.93 -19.85
C LEU A 376 -7.51 9.40 -19.58
N PRO A 377 -8.80 9.77 -19.55
CA PRO A 377 -9.20 11.10 -19.13
C PRO A 377 -8.92 11.30 -17.63
N PRO A 378 -9.01 12.52 -17.11
CA PRO A 378 -9.14 12.73 -15.67
C PRO A 378 -10.35 11.95 -15.12
N MET A 379 -10.22 11.34 -13.93
CA MET A 379 -11.22 10.44 -13.38
C MET A 379 -11.59 10.81 -11.95
N LEU A 380 -12.85 10.63 -11.58
CA LEU A 380 -13.25 10.49 -10.18
C LEU A 380 -12.85 9.10 -9.68
N ARG A 381 -12.34 9.02 -8.47
CA ARG A 381 -12.07 7.78 -7.77
C ARG A 381 -12.94 7.68 -6.53
N ALA A 382 -13.85 6.72 -6.52
CA ALA A 382 -14.58 6.27 -5.35
C ALA A 382 -13.96 4.96 -4.87
N SER A 383 -13.64 4.86 -3.61
CA SER A 383 -13.10 3.65 -3.00
C SER A 383 -13.90 3.28 -1.77
N VAL A 384 -14.53 2.11 -1.82
CA VAL A 384 -15.38 1.58 -0.76
C VAL A 384 -14.57 0.83 0.29
N HIS A 385 -15.13 0.70 1.49
CA HIS A 385 -14.59 -0.12 2.57
C HIS A 385 -15.69 -0.96 3.22
N TYR A 386 -15.34 -1.93 4.07
CA TYR A 386 -16.31 -2.85 4.66
C TYR A 386 -17.41 -2.18 5.49
N TYR A 387 -17.19 -0.97 6.00
CA TYR A 387 -18.19 -0.20 6.76
C TYR A 387 -19.16 0.61 5.89
N ASN A 388 -18.92 0.71 4.57
CA ASN A 388 -19.87 1.37 3.66
C ASN A 388 -21.11 0.50 3.44
N THR A 389 -22.22 1.15 3.01
CA THR A 389 -23.51 0.51 2.78
C THR A 389 -24.01 0.70 1.35
N ASP A 390 -24.97 -0.13 0.94
CA ASP A 390 -25.64 0.01 -0.35
C ASP A 390 -26.42 1.33 -0.44
N ASP A 391 -27.05 1.80 0.65
CA ASP A 391 -27.73 3.11 0.72
C ASP A 391 -26.76 4.26 0.45
N GLU A 392 -25.51 4.16 0.92
CA GLU A 392 -24.47 5.17 0.62
C GLU A 392 -24.08 5.17 -0.85
N ILE A 393 -24.04 3.99 -1.49
CA ILE A 393 -23.81 3.85 -2.93
C ILE A 393 -24.98 4.47 -3.70
N ASP A 394 -26.22 4.16 -3.33
CA ASP A 394 -27.43 4.71 -3.95
C ASP A 394 -27.45 6.24 -3.90
N ARG A 395 -27.10 6.80 -2.75
CA ARG A 395 -27.02 8.25 -2.58
C ARG A 395 -25.89 8.86 -3.43
N PHE A 396 -24.73 8.24 -3.48
CA PHE A 396 -23.62 8.72 -4.31
C PHE A 396 -23.98 8.72 -5.80
N VAL A 397 -24.56 7.63 -6.30
CA VAL A 397 -25.01 7.50 -7.69
C VAL A 397 -26.08 8.53 -8.02
N THR A 398 -27.04 8.74 -7.11
CA THR A 398 -28.09 9.76 -7.27
C THR A 398 -27.51 11.17 -7.35
N GLU A 399 -26.60 11.55 -6.46
CA GLU A 399 -25.99 12.88 -6.47
C GLU A 399 -25.08 13.09 -7.70
N LEU A 400 -24.34 12.06 -8.14
CA LEU A 400 -23.54 12.13 -9.35
C LEU A 400 -24.43 12.25 -10.61
N GLY A 401 -25.53 11.50 -10.68
CA GLY A 401 -26.50 11.56 -11.78
C GLY A 401 -27.24 12.91 -11.93
N ARG A 402 -27.28 13.72 -10.86
CA ARG A 402 -27.85 15.10 -10.95
C ARG A 402 -26.92 16.09 -11.65
N LEU A 403 -25.65 15.70 -11.88
CA LEU A 403 -24.64 16.55 -12.51
C LEU A 403 -24.54 16.30 -14.02
N THR A 404 -25.22 15.26 -14.51
CA THR A 404 -25.36 14.89 -15.94
C THR A 404 -26.71 15.43 -16.46
#